data_85d069d23e4f7ac77fa0131868c1d064
#
_entry.id   85d069d23e4f7ac77fa0131868c1d064
#
_cell.length_a   1.000
_cell.length_b   1.000
_cell.length_c   1.000
_cell.angle_alpha   90.00
_cell.angle_beta   90.00
_cell.angle_gamma   90.00
#
_symmetry.space_group_name_H-M   'P 1'
#
loop_
_entity.id
_entity.type
_entity.pdbx_description
1 polymer ?
#
loop_
_entity_poly.entity_id
_entity_poly.type
_entity_poly.pdbx_seq_one_letter_code
_entity_poly.pdbx_strand_id
1 'polypeptide(L)'
;AWVTQGGLETLQERLAVRPTSETLFCELFSKTVQSHRDLPKVYNQWCSVVRWEKTTRPFLRSSEFLWQEGHTVHATAEEAEARTVQMLNIYADFCEKYLAIPMVKGRKTDKEKFAGAEATYTIEALMHDGKALQSGTSHNFGDGFPKAFGIQYTDKDNKLQYCHETSWGVSTRLIGAIIMVHGDDSGLVLPPKIAPTQVM
;
A
#
# COMPACT_ATOMS: atom_id res chain seq x y z
N ALA A 1 -1.60 11.87 12.42
CA ALA A 1 -1.95 12.41 13.74
C ALA A 1 -0.69 12.95 14.43
N TRP A 2 -0.86 13.97 15.28
CA TRP A 2 0.20 14.53 16.10
C TRP A 2 0.04 14.08 17.54
N VAL A 3 1.14 13.66 18.17
CA VAL A 3 1.23 13.45 19.61
C VAL A 3 1.92 14.68 20.20
N THR A 4 1.21 15.39 21.05
CA THR A 4 1.66 16.68 21.61
C THR A 4 1.93 16.62 23.11
N GLN A 5 1.48 15.54 23.77
CA GLN A 5 1.61 15.35 25.21
C GLN A 5 2.13 13.94 25.52
N GLY A 6 2.97 13.83 26.55
CA GLY A 6 3.41 12.60 27.18
C GLY A 6 2.86 12.54 28.60
N GLY A 7 1.75 11.82 28.80
CA GLY A 7 1.00 11.89 30.06
C GLY A 7 0.38 13.27 30.26
N LEU A 8 0.77 13.97 31.34
CA LEU A 8 0.29 15.32 31.67
C LEU A 8 1.21 16.44 31.16
N GLU A 9 2.36 16.10 30.62
CA GLU A 9 3.35 17.07 30.15
C GLU A 9 3.30 17.30 28.67
N THR A 10 3.46 18.54 28.23
CA THR A 10 3.58 18.88 26.81
C THR A 10 4.97 18.46 26.33
N LEU A 11 5.02 17.73 25.21
CA LEU A 11 6.27 17.34 24.57
C LEU A 11 7.01 18.58 24.03
N GLN A 12 8.33 18.64 24.23
CA GLN A 12 9.17 19.67 23.62
C GLN A 12 9.14 19.60 22.11
N GLU A 13 9.14 18.39 21.55
CA GLU A 13 8.98 18.13 20.13
C GLU A 13 7.72 17.29 19.89
N ARG A 14 6.88 17.73 18.96
CA ARG A 14 5.68 17.00 18.55
C ARG A 14 6.08 15.76 17.73
N LEU A 15 5.45 14.62 18.00
CA LEU A 15 5.65 13.42 17.22
C LEU A 15 4.55 13.28 16.16
N ALA A 16 4.93 12.95 14.94
CA ALA A 16 4.00 12.59 13.88
C ALA A 16 3.83 11.08 13.84
N VAL A 17 2.62 10.59 14.07
CA VAL A 17 2.31 9.18 13.82
C VAL A 17 2.09 8.98 12.32
N ARG A 18 2.81 8.06 11.72
CA ARG A 18 2.76 7.83 10.27
C ARG A 18 1.37 7.45 9.78
N PRO A 19 0.83 8.13 8.75
CA PRO A 19 -0.40 7.71 8.05
C PRO A 19 -0.10 6.76 6.87
N THR A 20 1.15 6.68 6.48
CA THR A 20 1.77 5.88 5.41
C THR A 20 3.27 6.06 5.47
N SER A 21 4.06 5.28 4.78
CA SER A 21 5.51 5.24 4.99
C SER A 21 6.36 5.65 3.79
N GLU A 22 5.78 6.17 2.69
CA GLU A 22 6.54 6.58 1.50
C GLU A 22 7.72 7.49 1.85
N THR A 23 7.46 8.58 2.59
CA THR A 23 8.52 9.54 2.93
C THR A 23 9.58 8.98 3.87
N LEU A 24 9.22 8.03 4.73
CA LEU A 24 10.18 7.34 5.60
C LEU A 24 11.10 6.42 4.78
N PHE A 25 10.54 5.71 3.80
CA PHE A 25 11.33 4.88 2.89
C PHE A 25 12.16 5.73 1.92
N CYS A 26 11.67 6.88 1.46
CA CYS A 26 12.47 7.83 0.69
C CYS A 26 13.72 8.25 1.45
N GLU A 27 13.60 8.60 2.73
CA GLU A 27 14.73 8.93 3.60
C GLU A 27 15.69 7.74 3.77
N LEU A 28 15.19 6.53 3.90
CA LEU A 28 16.01 5.32 3.96
C LEU A 28 16.73 5.07 2.63
N PHE A 29 16.03 5.18 1.50
CA PHE A 29 16.60 4.95 0.18
C PHE A 29 17.67 5.99 -0.15
N SER A 30 17.49 7.26 0.21
CA SER A 30 18.49 8.31 -0.03
C SER A 30 19.83 8.01 0.66
N LYS A 31 19.82 7.26 1.75
CA LYS A 31 21.02 6.85 2.50
C LYS A 31 21.62 5.52 2.05
N THR A 32 20.80 4.66 1.46
CA THR A 32 21.20 3.26 1.21
C THR A 32 21.36 2.90 -0.27
N VAL A 33 20.94 3.77 -1.18
CA VAL A 33 21.15 3.61 -2.62
C VAL A 33 22.29 4.51 -3.07
N GLN A 34 23.33 3.94 -3.67
CA GLN A 34 24.51 4.66 -4.14
C GLN A 34 24.91 4.24 -5.55
N SER A 35 24.69 2.99 -5.92
CA SER A 35 25.10 2.46 -7.22
C SER A 35 24.01 1.60 -7.86
N HIS A 36 24.13 1.35 -9.17
CA HIS A 36 23.25 0.46 -9.90
C HIS A 36 23.20 -0.97 -9.31
N ARG A 37 24.20 -1.39 -8.53
CA ARG A 37 24.26 -2.70 -7.86
C ARG A 37 23.32 -2.79 -6.66
N ASP A 38 22.88 -1.65 -6.14
CA ASP A 38 21.91 -1.58 -5.03
C ASP A 38 20.47 -1.74 -5.50
N LEU A 39 20.25 -1.70 -6.82
CA LEU A 39 18.91 -1.72 -7.42
C LEU A 39 18.59 -3.08 -8.09
N PRO A 40 17.32 -3.51 -8.08
CA PRO A 40 16.22 -2.87 -7.35
C PRO A 40 16.31 -3.13 -5.84
N LYS A 41 15.92 -2.13 -5.03
CA LYS A 41 15.63 -2.37 -3.60
C LYS A 41 14.13 -2.59 -3.42
N VAL A 42 13.81 -3.65 -2.68
CA VAL A 42 12.43 -4.06 -2.42
C VAL A 42 12.28 -4.31 -0.93
N TYR A 43 11.50 -3.49 -0.28
CA TYR A 43 11.16 -3.65 1.13
C TYR A 43 9.67 -3.90 1.30
N ASN A 44 9.36 -4.68 2.33
CA ASN A 44 8.00 -4.93 2.77
C ASN A 44 7.96 -4.86 4.29
N GLN A 45 6.89 -4.28 4.82
CA GLN A 45 6.64 -4.31 6.26
C GLN A 45 5.18 -4.65 6.56
N TRP A 46 5.01 -5.36 7.67
CA TRP A 46 3.74 -5.56 8.34
C TRP A 46 3.69 -4.61 9.51
N CYS A 47 2.75 -3.68 9.49
CA CYS A 47 2.73 -2.61 10.48
C CYS A 47 1.33 -2.02 10.64
N SER A 48 1.18 -1.10 11.60
CA SER A 48 0.02 -0.25 11.70
C SER A 48 0.33 1.17 11.23
N VAL A 49 -0.73 1.87 10.82
CA VAL A 49 -0.72 3.31 10.55
C VAL A 49 -1.93 3.95 11.20
N VAL A 50 -1.83 5.25 11.48
CA VAL A 50 -2.90 6.03 12.10
C VAL A 50 -3.36 7.13 11.15
N ARG A 51 -4.65 7.11 10.83
CA ARG A 51 -5.31 8.11 10.00
C ARG A 51 -6.49 8.71 10.74
N TRP A 52 -6.58 10.03 10.76
CA TRP A 52 -7.73 10.67 11.38
C TRP A 52 -8.96 10.52 10.46
N GLU A 53 -9.93 9.73 10.92
CA GLU A 53 -11.17 9.47 10.22
C GLU A 53 -12.33 10.08 10.99
N LYS A 54 -13.16 10.89 10.32
CA LYS A 54 -14.36 11.49 10.94
C LYS A 54 -15.43 10.44 11.23
N THR A 55 -15.54 9.44 10.36
CA THR A 55 -16.53 8.36 10.46
C THR A 55 -15.82 7.03 10.27
N THR A 56 -15.94 6.16 11.25
CA THR A 56 -15.35 4.82 11.22
C THR A 56 -16.40 3.76 10.92
N ARG A 57 -15.94 2.67 10.30
CA ARG A 57 -16.70 1.44 10.09
C ARG A 57 -15.76 0.25 10.35
N PRO A 58 -16.20 -0.78 11.09
CA PRO A 58 -15.36 -1.94 11.39
C PRO A 58 -14.67 -2.48 10.13
N PHE A 59 -13.36 -2.72 10.21
CA PHE A 59 -12.45 -3.17 9.14
C PHE A 59 -12.34 -2.25 7.93
N LEU A 60 -13.37 -1.51 7.55
CA LEU A 60 -13.37 -0.70 6.33
C LEU A 60 -12.67 0.64 6.50
N ARG A 61 -12.93 1.32 7.63
CA ARG A 61 -12.33 2.59 8.02
C ARG A 61 -12.16 2.64 9.53
N SER A 62 -10.93 2.52 10.00
CA SER A 62 -10.55 2.69 11.40
C SER A 62 -9.44 3.72 11.54
N SER A 63 -9.37 4.37 12.69
CA SER A 63 -8.34 5.38 12.96
C SER A 63 -6.94 4.78 12.99
N GLU A 64 -6.82 3.54 13.45
CA GLU A 64 -5.62 2.73 13.33
C GLU A 64 -5.97 1.40 12.66
N PHE A 65 -5.14 0.92 11.77
CA PHE A 65 -5.34 -0.36 11.11
C PHE A 65 -4.01 -1.04 10.79
N LEU A 66 -4.06 -2.36 10.74
CA LEU A 66 -2.94 -3.20 10.31
C LEU A 66 -2.96 -3.35 8.79
N TRP A 67 -1.79 -3.33 8.22
CA TRP A 67 -1.61 -3.55 6.79
C TRP A 67 -0.25 -4.15 6.45
N GLN A 68 -0.12 -4.55 5.22
CA GLN A 68 1.14 -4.79 4.55
C GLN A 68 1.37 -3.61 3.61
N GLU A 69 2.54 -3.04 3.64
CA GLU A 69 3.00 -2.06 2.65
C GLU A 69 4.39 -2.42 2.14
N GLY A 70 4.55 -2.28 0.84
CA GLY A 70 5.82 -2.45 0.18
C GLY A 70 6.29 -1.17 -0.46
N HIS A 71 7.60 -0.96 -0.47
CA HIS A 71 8.26 0.21 -1.03
C HIS A 71 9.47 -0.24 -1.82
N THR A 72 9.60 0.22 -3.04
CA THR A 72 10.68 -0.20 -3.93
C THR A 72 11.26 0.97 -4.69
N VAL A 73 12.55 0.86 -5.05
CA VAL A 73 13.21 1.75 -5.99
C VAL A 73 13.91 0.94 -7.07
N HIS A 74 13.84 1.45 -8.29
CA HIS A 74 14.31 0.81 -9.51
C HIS A 74 15.20 1.75 -10.31
N ALA A 75 16.02 1.18 -11.20
CA ALA A 75 16.87 1.95 -12.06
C ALA A 75 16.10 2.66 -13.18
N THR A 76 15.05 2.04 -13.72
CA THR A 76 14.32 2.57 -14.87
C THR A 76 12.82 2.70 -14.60
N ALA A 77 12.16 3.53 -15.39
CA ALA A 77 10.71 3.70 -15.34
C ALA A 77 9.97 2.41 -15.71
N GLU A 78 10.51 1.66 -16.67
CA GLU A 78 9.93 0.39 -17.12
C GLU A 78 9.97 -0.67 -16.01
N GLU A 79 11.07 -0.74 -15.26
CA GLU A 79 11.18 -1.66 -14.11
C GLU A 79 10.18 -1.29 -13.00
N ALA A 80 10.03 0.00 -12.72
CA ALA A 80 9.07 0.49 -11.74
C ALA A 80 7.62 0.19 -12.17
N GLU A 81 7.27 0.45 -13.43
CA GLU A 81 5.94 0.14 -13.95
C GLU A 81 5.66 -1.38 -13.93
N ALA A 82 6.62 -2.18 -14.34
CA ALA A 82 6.50 -3.64 -14.29
C ALA A 82 6.26 -4.14 -12.85
N ARG A 83 6.95 -3.58 -11.86
CA ARG A 83 6.74 -3.90 -10.44
C ARG A 83 5.36 -3.46 -9.97
N THR A 84 4.91 -2.28 -10.36
CA THR A 84 3.60 -1.73 -10.00
C THR A 84 2.48 -2.66 -10.50
N VAL A 85 2.53 -3.07 -11.75
CA VAL A 85 1.56 -3.98 -12.35
C VAL A 85 1.66 -5.40 -11.76
N GLN A 86 2.87 -5.88 -11.49
CA GLN A 86 3.08 -7.18 -10.85
C GLN A 86 2.38 -7.25 -9.49
N MET A 87 2.53 -6.25 -8.65
CA MET A 87 1.93 -6.24 -7.32
C MET A 87 0.41 -6.11 -7.37
N LEU A 88 -0.12 -5.32 -8.30
CA LEU A 88 -1.56 -5.28 -8.57
C LEU A 88 -2.11 -6.67 -8.90
N ASN A 89 -1.42 -7.41 -9.76
CA ASN A 89 -1.84 -8.75 -10.16
C ASN A 89 -1.74 -9.75 -9.00
N ILE A 90 -0.69 -9.69 -8.19
CA ILE A 90 -0.54 -10.53 -7.00
C ILE A 90 -1.71 -10.32 -6.03
N TYR A 91 -2.10 -9.07 -5.80
CA TYR A 91 -3.23 -8.75 -4.91
C TYR A 91 -4.56 -9.24 -5.49
N ALA A 92 -4.79 -9.06 -6.79
CA ALA A 92 -5.99 -9.57 -7.44
C ALA A 92 -6.04 -11.11 -7.36
N ASP A 93 -4.95 -11.79 -7.70
CA ASP A 93 -4.80 -13.24 -7.63
C ASP A 93 -5.03 -13.77 -6.21
N PHE A 94 -4.50 -13.10 -5.19
CA PHE A 94 -4.74 -13.45 -3.80
C PHE A 94 -6.22 -13.36 -3.44
N CYS A 95 -6.87 -12.24 -3.78
CA CYS A 95 -8.29 -12.06 -3.48
C CYS A 95 -9.16 -13.09 -4.22
N GLU A 96 -8.90 -13.34 -5.49
CA GLU A 96 -9.68 -14.31 -6.29
C GLU A 96 -9.43 -15.75 -5.87
N LYS A 97 -8.16 -16.16 -5.71
CA LYS A 97 -7.79 -17.56 -5.49
C LYS A 97 -7.92 -18.02 -4.04
N TYR A 98 -7.75 -17.12 -3.07
CA TYR A 98 -7.77 -17.47 -1.65
C TYR A 98 -9.02 -16.95 -0.95
N LEU A 99 -9.42 -15.71 -1.24
CA LEU A 99 -10.59 -15.09 -0.62
C LEU A 99 -11.88 -15.36 -1.41
N ALA A 100 -11.79 -15.94 -2.61
CA ALA A 100 -12.91 -16.16 -3.53
C ALA A 100 -13.72 -14.87 -3.82
N ILE A 101 -13.02 -13.74 -3.91
CA ILE A 101 -13.61 -12.43 -4.20
C ILE A 101 -13.13 -11.97 -5.58
N PRO A 102 -14.00 -11.91 -6.59
CA PRO A 102 -13.66 -11.36 -7.90
C PRO A 102 -13.23 -9.90 -7.79
N MET A 103 -12.18 -9.52 -8.52
CA MET A 103 -11.59 -8.19 -8.48
C MET A 103 -11.58 -7.53 -9.84
N VAL A 104 -12.04 -6.29 -9.90
CA VAL A 104 -11.84 -5.41 -11.05
C VAL A 104 -10.55 -4.63 -10.86
N LYS A 105 -9.63 -4.77 -11.83
CA LYS A 105 -8.38 -4.00 -11.86
C LYS A 105 -8.57 -2.74 -12.68
N GLY A 106 -8.07 -1.62 -12.20
CA GLY A 106 -8.18 -0.35 -12.92
C GLY A 106 -7.11 0.65 -12.53
N ARG A 107 -6.93 1.65 -13.39
CA ARG A 107 -6.11 2.83 -13.11
C ARG A 107 -7.03 3.96 -12.61
N LYS A 108 -6.66 4.58 -11.51
CA LYS A 108 -7.38 5.76 -11.00
C LYS A 108 -7.21 6.96 -11.90
N THR A 109 -8.24 7.80 -11.90
CA THR A 109 -8.17 9.10 -12.56
C THR A 109 -7.14 10.00 -11.88
N ASP A 110 -6.68 11.04 -12.59
CA ASP A 110 -5.71 12.00 -12.03
C ASP A 110 -6.23 12.72 -10.78
N LYS A 111 -7.54 12.83 -10.65
CA LYS A 111 -8.19 13.43 -9.46
C LYS A 111 -8.15 12.54 -8.23
N GLU A 112 -8.11 11.21 -8.42
CA GLU A 112 -8.24 10.23 -7.35
C GLU A 112 -6.95 9.47 -7.05
N LYS A 113 -5.93 9.63 -7.89
CA LYS A 113 -4.63 8.98 -7.68
C LYS A 113 -3.97 9.49 -6.39
N PHE A 114 -3.07 8.69 -5.84
CA PHE A 114 -2.27 9.07 -4.68
C PHE A 114 -1.47 10.35 -4.96
N ALA A 115 -1.41 11.26 -3.99
CA ALA A 115 -0.70 12.52 -4.13
C ALA A 115 0.80 12.28 -4.38
N GLY A 116 1.32 12.82 -5.47
CA GLY A 116 2.70 12.62 -5.90
C GLY A 116 2.94 11.40 -6.79
N ALA A 117 1.95 10.51 -6.96
CA ALA A 117 2.06 9.39 -7.90
C ALA A 117 1.83 9.83 -9.35
N GLU A 118 2.60 9.27 -10.28
CA GLU A 118 2.32 9.37 -11.72
C GLU A 118 1.13 8.51 -12.11
N ALA A 119 1.04 7.31 -11.52
CA ALA A 119 -0.08 6.40 -11.69
C ALA A 119 -0.43 5.70 -10.38
N THR A 120 -1.72 5.50 -10.15
CA THR A 120 -2.27 4.67 -9.09
C THR A 120 -3.17 3.63 -9.70
N TYR A 121 -2.86 2.37 -9.45
CA TYR A 121 -3.70 1.24 -9.80
C TYR A 121 -4.42 0.71 -8.57
N THR A 122 -5.60 0.15 -8.76
CA THR A 122 -6.44 -0.39 -7.70
C THR A 122 -7.07 -1.71 -8.11
N ILE A 123 -7.35 -2.54 -7.12
CA ILE A 123 -8.28 -3.65 -7.22
C ILE A 123 -9.52 -3.30 -6.41
N GLU A 124 -10.69 -3.53 -7.00
CA GLU A 124 -11.96 -3.21 -6.38
C GLU A 124 -12.92 -4.39 -6.47
N ALA A 125 -13.57 -4.69 -5.35
CA ALA A 125 -14.60 -5.70 -5.28
C ALA A 125 -16.00 -5.05 -5.36
N LEU A 126 -16.93 -5.69 -6.06
CA LEU A 126 -18.32 -5.27 -6.08
C LEU A 126 -19.04 -5.82 -4.84
N MET A 127 -19.64 -4.94 -4.06
CA MET A 127 -20.42 -5.30 -2.89
C MET A 127 -21.90 -5.54 -3.24
N HIS A 128 -22.63 -6.22 -2.35
CA HIS A 128 -24.05 -6.54 -2.56
C HIS A 128 -24.95 -5.29 -2.72
N ASP A 129 -24.55 -4.16 -2.17
CA ASP A 129 -25.25 -2.87 -2.31
C ASP A 129 -24.91 -2.13 -3.63
N GLY A 130 -24.18 -2.76 -4.53
CA GLY A 130 -23.77 -2.22 -5.81
C GLY A 130 -22.60 -1.24 -5.76
N LYS A 131 -21.99 -1.04 -4.59
CA LYS A 131 -20.83 -0.18 -4.44
C LYS A 131 -19.52 -0.94 -4.64
N ALA A 132 -18.52 -0.25 -5.16
CA ALA A 132 -17.17 -0.76 -5.26
C ALA A 132 -16.41 -0.56 -3.94
N LEU A 133 -15.72 -1.61 -3.46
CA LEU A 133 -14.81 -1.55 -2.34
C LEU A 133 -13.37 -1.61 -2.85
N GLN A 134 -12.61 -0.54 -2.67
CA GLN A 134 -11.16 -0.54 -2.90
C GLN A 134 -10.48 -1.52 -1.95
N SER A 135 -9.85 -2.53 -2.50
CA SER A 135 -9.32 -3.68 -1.75
C SER A 135 -7.80 -3.74 -1.70
N GLY A 136 -7.13 -3.09 -2.63
CA GLY A 136 -5.68 -2.96 -2.67
C GLY A 136 -5.24 -1.91 -3.67
N THR A 137 -4.05 -1.35 -3.49
CA THR A 137 -3.49 -0.34 -4.39
C THR A 137 -2.03 -0.62 -4.71
N SER A 138 -1.61 -0.16 -5.88
CA SER A 138 -0.22 -0.15 -6.32
C SER A 138 0.06 1.18 -7.03
N HIS A 139 1.11 1.87 -6.58
CA HIS A 139 1.45 3.23 -7.01
C HIS A 139 2.79 3.24 -7.73
N ASN A 140 2.84 3.93 -8.86
CA ASN A 140 4.08 4.32 -9.53
C ASN A 140 4.30 5.82 -9.27
N PHE A 141 5.39 6.17 -8.62
CA PHE A 141 5.75 7.57 -8.33
C PHE A 141 6.69 8.16 -9.37
N GLY A 142 7.17 7.34 -10.32
CA GLY A 142 8.20 7.76 -11.23
C GLY A 142 9.44 8.23 -10.48
N ASP A 143 10.04 9.32 -10.94
CA ASP A 143 11.22 9.93 -10.32
C ASP A 143 10.89 11.16 -9.44
N GLY A 144 9.61 11.47 -9.23
CA GLY A 144 9.18 12.66 -8.49
C GLY A 144 9.66 12.68 -7.04
N PHE A 145 9.34 11.66 -6.25
CA PHE A 145 9.84 11.53 -4.89
C PHE A 145 11.35 11.31 -4.85
N PRO A 146 11.94 10.44 -5.67
CA PRO A 146 13.38 10.33 -5.78
C PRO A 146 14.10 11.66 -6.00
N LYS A 147 13.60 12.54 -6.87
CA LYS A 147 14.16 13.89 -7.05
C LYS A 147 14.02 14.77 -5.81
N ALA A 148 12.86 14.72 -5.15
CA ALA A 148 12.61 15.53 -3.96
C ALA A 148 13.49 15.10 -2.76
N PHE A 149 13.81 13.82 -2.63
CA PHE A 149 14.60 13.25 -1.53
C PHE A 149 16.08 12.99 -1.89
N GLY A 150 16.48 13.27 -3.13
CA GLY A 150 17.86 13.03 -3.57
C GLY A 150 18.22 11.56 -3.69
N ILE A 151 17.28 10.69 -4.06
CA ILE A 151 17.53 9.25 -4.21
C ILE A 151 18.17 9.01 -5.58
N GLN A 152 19.49 8.95 -5.59
CA GLN A 152 20.32 8.83 -6.79
C GLN A 152 21.21 7.60 -6.71
N TYR A 153 21.58 7.08 -7.86
CA TYR A 153 22.57 6.02 -8.00
C TYR A 153 23.55 6.34 -9.11
N THR A 154 24.76 5.83 -9.00
CA THR A 154 25.76 5.86 -10.08
C THR A 154 25.50 4.70 -11.02
N ASP A 155 25.22 4.98 -12.28
CA ASP A 155 24.99 3.99 -13.31
C ASP A 155 26.31 3.32 -13.79
N LYS A 156 26.21 2.40 -14.76
CA LYS A 156 27.36 1.68 -15.31
C LYS A 156 28.36 2.57 -16.06
N ASP A 157 27.91 3.74 -16.47
CA ASP A 157 28.74 4.73 -17.18
C ASP A 157 29.28 5.82 -16.23
N ASN A 158 29.22 5.58 -14.92
CA ASN A 158 29.60 6.52 -13.86
C ASN A 158 28.82 7.86 -13.89
N LYS A 159 27.58 7.84 -14.35
CA LYS A 159 26.69 9.00 -14.32
C LYS A 159 25.69 8.87 -13.18
N LEU A 160 25.38 9.99 -12.53
CA LEU A 160 24.31 10.05 -11.53
C LEU A 160 22.94 10.05 -12.22
N GLN A 161 22.08 9.14 -11.77
CA GLN A 161 20.70 8.98 -12.21
C GLN A 161 19.76 9.01 -11.02
N TYR A 162 18.54 9.51 -11.20
CA TYR A 162 17.49 9.34 -10.21
C TYR A 162 16.82 7.99 -10.34
N CYS A 163 16.45 7.43 -9.19
CA CYS A 163 15.67 6.19 -9.15
C CYS A 163 14.21 6.43 -9.56
N HIS A 164 13.48 5.35 -9.80
CA HIS A 164 12.03 5.31 -9.96
C HIS A 164 11.42 4.52 -8.81
N GLU A 165 10.41 5.10 -8.15
CA GLU A 165 9.85 4.57 -6.91
C GLU A 165 8.47 3.99 -7.11
N THR A 166 8.16 2.89 -6.38
CA THR A 166 6.82 2.33 -6.28
C THR A 166 6.46 2.06 -4.82
N SER A 167 5.16 2.11 -4.52
CA SER A 167 4.61 1.55 -3.28
C SER A 167 3.32 0.79 -3.55
N TRP A 168 3.02 -0.17 -2.69
CA TRP A 168 1.85 -1.02 -2.84
C TRP A 168 1.42 -1.57 -1.49
N GLY A 169 0.11 -1.79 -1.31
CA GLY A 169 -0.40 -2.21 -0.03
C GLY A 169 -1.80 -2.81 -0.05
N VAL A 170 -2.02 -3.68 0.94
CA VAL A 170 -3.32 -4.23 1.32
C VAL A 170 -3.46 -4.19 2.85
N SER A 171 -4.68 -4.05 3.34
CA SER A 171 -4.96 -3.88 4.76
C SER A 171 -5.98 -4.90 5.26
N THR A 172 -6.23 -4.88 6.57
CA THR A 172 -7.32 -5.61 7.22
C THR A 172 -8.72 -5.26 6.69
N ARG A 173 -8.84 -4.27 5.77
CA ARG A 173 -10.07 -4.06 4.99
C ARG A 173 -10.52 -5.31 4.23
N LEU A 174 -9.58 -6.19 3.84
CA LEU A 174 -9.92 -7.46 3.21
C LEU A 174 -10.75 -8.38 4.11
N ILE A 175 -10.62 -8.29 5.43
CA ILE A 175 -11.50 -9.00 6.38
C ILE A 175 -12.93 -8.46 6.23
N GLY A 176 -13.09 -7.14 6.16
CA GLY A 176 -14.38 -6.53 5.87
C GLY A 176 -14.97 -6.97 4.52
N ALA A 177 -14.12 -7.07 3.48
CA ALA A 177 -14.53 -7.57 2.18
C ALA A 177 -15.05 -9.01 2.25
N ILE A 178 -14.35 -9.91 2.96
CA ILE A 178 -14.80 -11.31 3.19
C ILE A 178 -16.16 -11.35 3.86
N ILE A 179 -16.34 -10.56 4.92
CA ILE A 179 -17.61 -10.49 5.66
C ILE A 179 -18.74 -10.00 4.75
N MET A 180 -18.49 -8.94 3.97
CA MET A 180 -19.51 -8.33 3.11
C MET A 180 -19.85 -9.16 1.88
N VAL A 181 -18.91 -9.95 1.37
CA VAL A 181 -19.13 -10.77 0.16
C VAL A 181 -19.68 -12.15 0.50
N HIS A 182 -19.22 -12.77 1.59
CA HIS A 182 -19.51 -14.16 1.93
C HIS A 182 -20.40 -14.34 3.16
N GLY A 183 -20.53 -13.31 4.01
CA GLY A 183 -21.40 -13.38 5.17
C GLY A 183 -22.89 -13.34 4.80
N ASP A 184 -23.72 -13.91 5.67
CA ASP A 184 -25.17 -13.86 5.61
C ASP A 184 -25.76 -13.50 7.00
N ASP A 185 -27.08 -13.53 7.13
CA ASP A 185 -27.76 -13.22 8.39
C ASP A 185 -27.46 -14.22 9.52
N SER A 186 -26.94 -15.40 9.18
CA SER A 186 -26.54 -16.44 10.15
C SER A 186 -25.09 -16.27 10.61
N GLY A 187 -24.29 -15.49 9.93
CA GLY A 187 -22.91 -15.18 10.29
C GLY A 187 -21.91 -15.18 9.14
N LEU A 188 -20.64 -15.36 9.48
CA LEU A 188 -19.54 -15.35 8.54
C LEU A 188 -19.40 -16.72 7.86
N VAL A 189 -19.36 -16.70 6.54
CA VAL A 189 -19.02 -17.86 5.71
C VAL A 189 -17.62 -17.66 5.15
N LEU A 190 -16.69 -18.54 5.51
CA LEU A 190 -15.29 -18.44 5.05
C LEU A 190 -15.07 -19.34 3.82
N PRO A 191 -14.39 -18.81 2.79
CA PRO A 191 -13.92 -19.64 1.69
C PRO A 191 -13.02 -20.79 2.18
N PRO A 192 -13.06 -21.96 1.54
CA PRO A 192 -12.34 -23.16 2.04
C PRO A 192 -10.85 -22.96 2.26
N LYS A 193 -10.18 -22.14 1.42
CA LYS A 193 -8.73 -21.91 1.53
C LYS A 193 -8.29 -21.09 2.74
N ILE A 194 -9.21 -20.35 3.34
CA ILE A 194 -8.92 -19.54 4.54
C ILE A 194 -9.67 -20.00 5.77
N ALA A 195 -10.59 -20.96 5.62
CA ALA A 195 -11.29 -21.55 6.74
C ALA A 195 -10.30 -22.40 7.58
N PRO A 196 -10.25 -22.23 8.92
CA PRO A 196 -9.39 -23.05 9.77
C PRO A 196 -9.79 -24.53 9.79
N THR A 197 -11.09 -24.81 9.63
CA THR A 197 -11.65 -26.17 9.50
C THR A 197 -12.42 -26.23 8.19
N GLN A 198 -11.99 -27.08 7.28
CA GLN A 198 -12.59 -27.19 5.95
C GLN A 198 -13.66 -28.27 5.87
N VAL A 199 -13.56 -29.30 6.67
CA VAL A 199 -14.51 -30.41 6.81
C VAL A 199 -14.61 -30.79 8.28
N MET A 200 -15.82 -30.97 8.75
CA MET A 200 -16.14 -31.52 10.07
C MET A 200 -16.77 -32.90 9.96
#